data_0bcc371e294c46777f1282f971b1b3d3
#
_entry.id   0bcc371e294c46777f1282f971b1b3d3
#
_cell.length_a   1.000
_cell.length_b   1.000
_cell.length_c   1.000
_cell.angle_alpha   90.00
_cell.angle_beta   90.00
_cell.angle_gamma   90.00
#
_symmetry.space_group_name_H-M   'P 1'
#
loop_
_entity.id
_entity.type
_entity.pdbx_description
1 polymer ?
#
loop_
_entity_poly.entity_id
_entity_poly.type
_entity_poly.pdbx_seq_one_letter_code
_entity_poly.pdbx_strand_id
1 'polypeptide(L)'
;PDCVTRAISLGTGADYRDVQKMLHINGDEKDCDDLCVECYSHMLDEIGYPKLDGNKKTVSDLCNEHKNDTLLVRIEGHLTCCINGNCYDIWDCTGKTVDVYWLIID
;
A
#
# COMPACT_ATOMS: atom_id res chain seq x y z
N PRO A 1 -7.56 1.94 11.66
CA PRO A 1 -7.68 0.50 11.42
C PRO A 1 -7.98 0.10 9.99
N ASP A 2 -8.53 1.00 9.15
CA ASP A 2 -8.86 0.66 7.77
C ASP A 2 -7.86 1.19 6.74
N CYS A 3 -6.71 1.67 7.18
CA CYS A 3 -5.72 2.29 6.28
C CYS A 3 -5.27 1.33 5.17
N VAL A 4 -5.11 0.05 5.47
CA VAL A 4 -4.70 -0.96 4.49
C VAL A 4 -5.77 -1.14 3.42
N THR A 5 -7.02 -1.36 3.82
CA THR A 5 -8.14 -1.53 2.89
C THR A 5 -8.32 -0.29 2.01
N ARG A 6 -8.27 0.88 2.63
CA ARG A 6 -8.45 2.17 1.93
C ARG A 6 -7.33 2.40 0.91
N ALA A 7 -6.08 2.19 1.30
CA ALA A 7 -4.93 2.40 0.42
C ALA A 7 -4.99 1.46 -0.79
N ILE A 8 -5.27 0.18 -0.57
CA ILE A 8 -5.35 -0.80 -1.65
C ILE A 8 -6.53 -0.48 -2.59
N SER A 9 -7.67 -0.10 -2.03
CA SER A 9 -8.84 0.30 -2.83
C SER A 9 -8.51 1.50 -3.72
N LEU A 10 -7.89 2.53 -3.16
CA LEU A 10 -7.49 3.72 -3.93
C LEU A 10 -6.46 3.38 -5.01
N GLY A 11 -5.44 2.63 -4.66
CA GLY A 11 -4.33 2.33 -5.57
C GLY A 11 -4.72 1.41 -6.73
N THR A 12 -5.56 0.42 -6.47
CA THR A 12 -5.95 -0.57 -7.49
C THR A 12 -7.22 -0.18 -8.24
N GLY A 13 -8.00 0.77 -7.70
CA GLY A 13 -9.31 1.10 -8.25
C GLY A 13 -10.41 0.10 -7.90
N ALA A 14 -10.10 -0.93 -7.11
CA ALA A 14 -11.08 -1.92 -6.70
C ALA A 14 -12.02 -1.36 -5.64
N ASP A 15 -13.26 -1.84 -5.63
CA ASP A 15 -14.25 -1.46 -4.64
C ASP A 15 -13.76 -1.80 -3.22
N TYR A 16 -14.02 -0.91 -2.27
CA TYR A 16 -13.59 -1.07 -0.87
C TYR A 16 -14.04 -2.41 -0.27
N ARG A 17 -15.29 -2.81 -0.53
CA ARG A 17 -15.83 -4.06 0.02
C ARG A 17 -15.18 -5.28 -0.62
N ASP A 18 -14.84 -5.20 -1.90
CA ASP A 18 -14.13 -6.28 -2.58
C ASP A 18 -12.73 -6.43 -2.02
N VAL A 19 -12.05 -5.33 -1.72
CA VAL A 19 -10.73 -5.35 -1.08
C VAL A 19 -10.83 -5.96 0.32
N GLN A 20 -11.84 -5.60 1.10
CA GLN A 20 -12.08 -6.21 2.42
C GLN A 20 -12.20 -7.73 2.31
N LYS A 21 -12.97 -8.22 1.34
CA LYS A 21 -13.15 -9.65 1.11
C LYS A 21 -11.85 -10.33 0.70
N MET A 22 -11.09 -9.71 -0.19
CA MET A 22 -9.79 -10.22 -0.62
C MET A 22 -8.82 -10.36 0.55
N LEU A 23 -8.74 -9.34 1.39
CA LEU A 23 -7.87 -9.35 2.57
C LEU A 23 -8.31 -10.43 3.56
N HIS A 24 -9.61 -10.60 3.76
CA HIS A 24 -10.14 -11.60 4.67
C HIS A 24 -9.83 -13.02 4.17
N ILE A 25 -10.08 -13.30 2.90
CA ILE A 25 -9.77 -14.59 2.28
C ILE A 25 -8.28 -14.88 2.36
N ASN A 26 -7.46 -13.88 2.06
CA ASN A 26 -6.01 -14.00 2.15
C ASN A 26 -5.55 -14.34 3.58
N GLY A 27 -6.12 -13.66 4.58
CA GLY A 27 -5.82 -13.92 5.99
C GLY A 27 -6.20 -15.33 6.42
N ASP A 28 -7.36 -15.81 5.99
CA ASP A 28 -7.82 -17.17 6.28
C ASP A 28 -6.91 -18.21 5.63
N GLU A 29 -6.55 -18.03 4.38
CA GLU A 29 -5.68 -18.97 3.65
C GLU A 29 -4.28 -19.06 4.26
N LYS A 30 -3.77 -17.95 4.76
CA LYS A 30 -2.40 -17.85 5.28
C LYS A 30 -2.31 -17.93 6.80
N ASP A 31 -3.47 -18.03 7.47
CA ASP A 31 -3.57 -18.06 8.92
C ASP A 31 -2.86 -16.86 9.57
N CYS A 32 -3.18 -15.67 9.10
CA CYS A 32 -2.64 -14.41 9.61
C CYS A 32 -3.74 -13.35 9.74
N ASP A 33 -3.44 -12.28 10.46
CA ASP A 33 -4.35 -11.14 10.60
C ASP A 33 -4.48 -10.41 9.25
N ASP A 34 -5.70 -10.21 8.80
CA ASP A 34 -6.02 -9.59 7.51
C ASP A 34 -5.25 -8.31 7.24
N LEU A 35 -5.03 -7.51 8.26
CA LEU A 35 -4.47 -6.16 8.15
C LEU A 35 -3.02 -6.07 8.61
N CYS A 36 -2.40 -7.18 9.01
CA CYS A 36 -0.98 -7.16 9.39
C CYS A 36 -0.10 -7.09 8.13
N VAL A 37 1.07 -6.45 8.29
CA VAL A 37 1.97 -6.19 7.17
C VAL A 37 2.42 -7.48 6.46
N GLU A 38 2.71 -8.53 7.22
CA GLU A 38 3.13 -9.80 6.62
C GLU A 38 2.04 -10.39 5.74
N CYS A 39 0.80 -10.32 6.22
CA CYS A 39 -0.34 -10.88 5.52
C CYS A 39 -0.63 -10.17 4.19
N TYR A 40 -0.82 -8.85 4.22
CA TYR A 40 -1.13 -8.13 2.99
C TYR A 40 0.08 -8.03 2.05
N SER A 41 1.31 -8.04 2.59
CA SER A 41 2.51 -8.07 1.75
C SER A 41 2.56 -9.32 0.88
N HIS A 42 2.26 -10.48 1.46
CA HIS A 42 2.17 -11.73 0.70
C HIS A 42 1.12 -11.64 -0.41
N MET A 43 -0.03 -11.06 -0.11
CA MET A 43 -1.10 -10.91 -1.10
C MET A 43 -0.65 -10.03 -2.26
N LEU A 44 -0.04 -8.88 -1.98
CA LEU A 44 0.44 -7.96 -3.02
C LEU A 44 1.55 -8.58 -3.86
N ASP A 45 2.45 -9.33 -3.22
CA ASP A 45 3.54 -10.03 -3.91
C ASP A 45 2.98 -11.14 -4.84
N GLU A 46 1.96 -11.87 -4.39
CA GLU A 46 1.30 -12.91 -5.19
C GLU A 46 0.56 -12.34 -6.39
N ILE A 47 -0.05 -11.17 -6.25
CA ILE A 47 -0.69 -10.46 -7.37
C ILE A 47 0.36 -10.10 -8.42
N GLY A 48 1.61 -9.90 -8.00
CA GLY A 48 2.72 -9.64 -8.91
C GLY A 48 3.17 -8.18 -8.95
N TYR A 49 2.73 -7.37 -8.02
CA TYR A 49 3.21 -5.98 -7.95
C TYR A 49 4.68 -5.95 -7.50
N PRO A 50 5.57 -5.27 -8.24
CA PRO A 50 6.96 -5.12 -7.81
C PRO A 50 7.04 -4.43 -6.45
N LYS A 51 7.87 -4.99 -5.55
CA LYS A 51 8.12 -4.47 -4.22
C LYS A 51 9.52 -3.89 -4.18
N LEU A 52 9.64 -2.68 -3.69
CA LEU A 52 10.91 -1.96 -3.65
C LEU A 52 11.20 -1.46 -2.21
N ASP A 53 12.49 -1.38 -1.90
CA ASP A 53 12.95 -0.85 -0.62
C ASP A 53 12.77 0.66 -0.60
N GLY A 54 12.37 1.20 0.55
CA GLY A 54 12.22 2.64 0.72
C GLY A 54 13.52 3.44 0.68
N ASN A 55 14.67 2.80 0.95
CA ASN A 55 16.00 3.40 0.86
C ASN A 55 16.13 4.69 1.70
N LYS A 56 15.52 4.72 2.88
CA LYS A 56 15.53 5.87 3.79
C LYS A 56 14.85 7.12 3.22
N LYS A 57 14.11 6.98 2.13
CA LYS A 57 13.36 8.09 1.53
C LYS A 57 12.06 8.32 2.31
N THR A 58 11.54 9.54 2.20
CA THR A 58 10.22 9.86 2.75
C THR A 58 9.13 9.61 1.70
N VAL A 59 7.88 9.61 2.14
CA VAL A 59 6.73 9.54 1.22
C VAL A 59 6.80 10.68 0.20
N SER A 60 7.16 11.89 0.66
CA SER A 60 7.33 13.06 -0.23
C SER A 60 8.37 12.81 -1.31
N ASP A 61 9.50 12.18 -0.96
CA ASP A 61 10.55 11.84 -1.93
C ASP A 61 10.02 10.91 -3.01
N LEU A 62 9.25 9.88 -2.62
CA LEU A 62 8.66 8.95 -3.58
C LEU A 62 7.64 9.63 -4.48
N CYS A 63 6.82 10.53 -3.92
CA CYS A 63 5.88 11.31 -4.71
C CYS A 63 6.59 12.14 -5.79
N ASN A 64 7.73 12.73 -5.45
CA ASN A 64 8.51 13.52 -6.40
C ASN A 64 9.17 12.66 -7.48
N GLU A 65 9.59 11.44 -7.14
CA GLU A 65 10.26 10.53 -8.07
C GLU A 65 9.28 9.76 -8.96
N HIS A 66 8.03 9.58 -8.52
CA HIS A 66 7.03 8.75 -9.20
C HIS A 66 5.78 9.55 -9.58
N LYS A 67 5.98 10.63 -10.34
CA LYS A 67 4.90 11.56 -10.69
C LYS A 67 3.85 10.97 -11.64
N ASN A 68 4.18 9.84 -12.29
CA ASN A 68 3.27 9.19 -13.25
C ASN A 68 2.92 7.76 -12.83
N ASP A 69 3.22 7.40 -11.58
CA ASP A 69 3.01 6.05 -11.08
C ASP A 69 1.98 6.03 -9.95
N THR A 70 1.41 4.86 -9.72
CA THR A 70 0.59 4.57 -8.54
C THR A 70 1.39 3.67 -7.61
N LEU A 71 1.51 4.08 -6.35
CA LEU A 71 2.28 3.37 -5.33
C LEU A 71 1.41 3.04 -4.13
N LEU A 72 1.63 1.86 -3.55
CA LEU A 72 1.22 1.56 -2.18
C LEU A 72 2.47 1.66 -1.32
N VAL A 73 2.44 2.50 -0.30
CA VAL A 73 3.62 2.87 0.49
C VAL A 73 3.43 2.47 1.95
N ARG A 74 4.32 1.59 2.42
CA ARG A 74 4.34 1.15 3.81
C ARG A 74 5.26 2.05 4.61
N ILE A 75 4.69 2.68 5.64
CA ILE A 75 5.44 3.38 6.68
C ILE A 75 5.15 2.70 8.01
N GLU A 76 5.84 3.08 9.08
CA GLU A 76 5.64 2.43 10.37
C GLU A 76 4.17 2.51 10.81
N GLY A 77 3.55 1.34 11.00
CA GLY A 77 2.18 1.23 11.48
C GLY A 77 1.10 1.68 10.50
N HIS A 78 1.43 1.92 9.22
CA HIS A 78 0.47 2.51 8.29
C HIS A 78 0.78 2.15 6.83
N LEU A 79 -0.26 2.02 6.03
CA LEU A 79 -0.14 1.89 4.57
C LEU A 79 -0.87 3.07 3.94
N THR A 80 -0.22 3.74 3.01
CA THR A 80 -0.81 4.86 2.28
C THR A 80 -0.70 4.64 0.77
N CYS A 81 -1.33 5.52 0.00
CA CYS A 81 -1.37 5.43 -1.45
C CYS A 81 -0.92 6.75 -2.06
N CYS A 82 -0.04 6.68 -3.05
CA CYS A 82 0.38 7.82 -3.85
C CYS A 82 -0.01 7.58 -5.30
N ILE A 83 -0.67 8.56 -5.91
CA ILE A 83 -1.11 8.49 -7.31
C ILE A 83 -0.62 9.74 -8.03
N ASN A 84 0.14 9.55 -9.08
CA ASN A 84 0.67 10.65 -9.91
C ASN A 84 1.39 11.72 -9.09
N GLY A 85 2.14 11.31 -8.10
CA GLY A 85 2.93 12.21 -7.26
C GLY A 85 2.17 12.84 -6.11
N ASN A 86 0.93 12.44 -5.86
CA ASN A 86 0.10 12.96 -4.77
C ASN A 86 -0.23 11.87 -3.78
N CYS A 87 -0.05 12.15 -2.49
CA CYS A 87 -0.39 11.23 -1.42
C CYS A 87 -1.86 11.43 -1.02
N TYR A 88 -2.63 10.34 -1.06
CA TYR A 88 -4.05 10.34 -0.71
C TYR A 88 -4.26 9.65 0.64
N ASP A 89 -4.41 10.46 1.68
CA ASP A 89 -4.62 9.94 3.03
C ASP A 89 -5.47 10.92 3.85
N ILE A 90 -5.94 10.47 5.02
CA ILE A 90 -6.74 11.28 5.93
C ILE A 90 -5.87 12.16 6.84
N TRP A 91 -4.55 11.97 6.82
CA TRP A 91 -3.60 12.79 7.55
C TRP A 91 -2.32 12.94 6.72
N ASP A 92 -1.53 13.99 7.02
CA ASP A 92 -0.30 14.25 6.28
C ASP A 92 0.84 13.34 6.77
N CYS A 93 1.09 12.26 6.03
CA CYS A 93 2.19 11.32 6.31
C CYS A 93 3.39 11.52 5.38
N THR A 94 3.42 12.61 4.59
CA THR A 94 4.44 12.80 3.55
C THR A 94 5.87 12.96 4.09
N GLY A 95 6.02 13.36 5.35
CA GLY A 95 7.33 13.46 6.02
C GLY A 95 7.83 12.16 6.63
N LYS A 96 7.05 11.09 6.58
CA LYS A 96 7.42 9.82 7.20
C LYS A 96 8.37 9.01 6.33
N THR A 97 9.29 8.29 6.98
CA THR A 97 10.26 7.43 6.29
C THR A 97 9.57 6.17 5.78
N VAL A 98 9.84 5.81 4.55
CA VAL A 98 9.27 4.65 3.88
C VAL A 98 10.05 3.38 4.23
N ASP A 99 9.32 2.33 4.59
CA ASP A 99 9.87 0.98 4.79
C ASP A 99 10.02 0.30 3.42
N VAL A 100 8.89 -0.06 2.81
CA VAL A 100 8.83 -0.63 1.46
C VAL A 100 7.66 -0.01 0.70
N TYR A 101 7.67 -0.15 -0.62
CA TYR A 101 6.51 0.26 -1.42
C TYR A 101 6.31 -0.69 -2.60
N TRP A 102 5.08 -0.73 -3.09
CA TRP A 102 4.69 -1.54 -4.25
C TRP A 102 4.31 -0.63 -5.39
N LEU A 103 4.79 -0.98 -6.58
CA LEU A 103 4.41 -0.28 -7.80
C LEU A 103 3.17 -0.97 -8.37
N ILE A 104 2.07 -0.23 -8.45
CA ILE A 104 0.82 -0.78 -8.98
C ILE A 104 0.85 -0.68 -10.50
N ILE A 105 0.91 -1.83 -11.13
CA ILE A 105 0.93 -1.95 -12.59
C ILE A 105 -0.25 -2.80 -13.06
N ASP A 106 -0.77 -2.49 -14.21
CA ASP A 106 -1.89 -3.22 -14.81
C ASP A 106 -1.42 -4.45 -15.59
#